data_161857c2be1e687b20d53dce3a0cef98
#
_entry.id   161857c2be1e687b20d53dce3a0cef98
#
_cell.length_a   1.000
_cell.length_b   1.000
_cell.length_c   1.000
_cell.angle_alpha   90.00
_cell.angle_beta   90.00
_cell.angle_gamma   90.00
#
_symmetry.space_group_name_H-M   'P 1'
#
loop_
_entity.id
_entity.type
_entity.pdbx_description
1 polymer ?
#
loop_
_entity_poly.entity_id
_entity_poly.type
_entity_poly.pdbx_seq_one_letter_code
_entity_poly.pdbx_strand_id
1 'polypeptide(L)'
;MKGKWMKIVRQYTIITLGISMMAVGVYFFKFPNNFVFGGVTGAAALAAKLTPISASEFSAVVNMLMLLLGLIFLGKEFALTTGYATVVLSAELMLLEKACPLNEPLSDQPMLELIFAIALPAIASALLFSVGASIGGTDVIALIVEKYTHLHSIAAALFLTDLVMVVAACFVFDLHTALYSFVGLTVKSLMIDVVLERMKMCKAILIVCDDKEPICDFVNKELNRGATYTPCNGAYTNQPRYIIYTTLTRHEAMQLREFIHKEHLNAFMSMLSTTEVFGKGFDNA
;
A
#
# COMPACT_ATOMS: atom_id res chain seq x y z
N MET A 1 6.82 -10.79 24.90
CA MET A 1 5.62 -9.93 24.96
C MET A 1 5.86 -8.54 24.36
N LYS A 2 6.96 -7.84 24.66
CA LYS A 2 7.27 -6.49 24.11
C LYS A 2 7.28 -6.42 22.56
N GLY A 3 7.80 -7.42 21.85
CA GLY A 3 7.85 -7.41 20.37
C GLY A 3 6.50 -7.54 19.69
N LYS A 4 5.53 -8.25 20.27
CA LYS A 4 4.16 -8.38 19.72
C LYS A 4 3.38 -7.06 19.86
N TRP A 5 3.50 -6.40 21.00
CA TRP A 5 2.89 -5.08 21.24
C TRP A 5 3.43 -4.02 20.30
N MET A 6 4.73 -3.99 20.08
CA MET A 6 5.38 -3.04 19.18
C MET A 6 4.93 -3.21 17.71
N LYS A 7 4.71 -4.46 17.25
CA LYS A 7 4.14 -4.75 15.93
C LYS A 7 2.71 -4.24 15.81
N ILE A 8 1.86 -4.48 16.80
CA ILE A 8 0.47 -4.02 16.82
C ILE A 8 0.41 -2.49 16.80
N VAL A 9 1.16 -1.82 17.67
CA VAL A 9 1.20 -0.35 17.71
C VAL A 9 1.64 0.22 16.36
N ARG A 10 2.71 -0.33 15.77
CA ARG A 10 3.17 0.07 14.44
C ARG A 10 2.10 -0.11 13.36
N GLN A 11 1.40 -1.25 13.37
CA GLN A 11 0.32 -1.54 12.42
C GLN A 11 -0.79 -0.48 12.52
N TYR A 12 -1.33 -0.24 13.71
CA TYR A 12 -2.40 0.74 13.91
C TYR A 12 -1.95 2.19 13.63
N THR A 13 -0.69 2.53 13.90
CA THR A 13 -0.14 3.85 13.53
C THR A 13 -0.12 4.03 12.01
N ILE A 14 0.33 3.02 11.26
CA ILE A 14 0.33 3.06 9.79
C ILE A 14 -1.10 3.19 9.26
N ILE A 15 -2.04 2.41 9.82
CA ILE A 15 -3.46 2.47 9.45
C ILE A 15 -4.00 3.89 9.68
N THR A 16 -3.81 4.47 10.86
CA THR A 16 -4.32 5.81 11.19
C THR A 16 -3.75 6.88 10.25
N LEU A 17 -2.43 6.88 10.03
CA LEU A 17 -1.80 7.82 9.10
C LEU A 17 -2.33 7.66 7.66
N GLY A 18 -2.48 6.42 7.20
CA GLY A 18 -3.06 6.14 5.89
C GLY A 18 -4.50 6.65 5.78
N ILE A 19 -5.31 6.45 6.82
CA ILE A 19 -6.71 6.91 6.84
C ILE A 19 -6.79 8.44 6.79
N SER A 20 -6.03 9.15 7.64
CA SER A 20 -6.04 10.61 7.64
C SER A 20 -5.62 11.18 6.28
N MET A 21 -4.63 10.55 5.64
CA MET A 21 -4.22 10.93 4.29
C MET A 21 -5.31 10.64 3.24
N MET A 22 -6.03 9.52 3.38
CA MET A 22 -7.20 9.19 2.57
C MET A 22 -8.32 10.21 2.76
N ALA A 23 -8.67 10.53 4.01
CA ALA A 23 -9.73 11.47 4.34
C ALA A 23 -9.47 12.86 3.73
N VAL A 24 -8.23 13.35 3.84
CA VAL A 24 -7.82 14.62 3.22
C VAL A 24 -7.96 14.57 1.70
N GLY A 25 -7.45 13.52 1.06
CA GLY A 25 -7.52 13.37 -0.41
C GLY A 25 -8.95 13.27 -0.94
N VAL A 26 -9.81 12.56 -0.22
CA VAL A 26 -11.21 12.37 -0.60
C VAL A 26 -12.03 13.62 -0.31
N TYR A 27 -11.92 14.18 0.87
CA TYR A 27 -12.77 15.29 1.29
C TYR A 27 -12.44 16.60 0.56
N PHE A 28 -11.18 16.98 0.49
CA PHE A 28 -10.76 18.28 -0.06
C PHE A 28 -10.66 18.29 -1.59
N PHE A 29 -10.32 17.17 -2.22
CA PHE A 29 -10.00 17.19 -3.66
C PHE A 29 -10.97 16.36 -4.49
N LYS A 30 -11.52 15.27 -3.94
CA LYS A 30 -12.34 14.35 -4.71
C LYS A 30 -13.83 14.72 -4.69
N PHE A 31 -14.40 14.93 -3.51
CA PHE A 31 -15.84 15.23 -3.37
C PHE A 31 -16.23 16.56 -4.02
N PRO A 32 -15.52 17.68 -3.82
CA PRO A 32 -15.91 18.95 -4.43
C PRO A 32 -15.88 18.94 -5.98
N ASN A 33 -14.98 18.13 -6.56
CA ASN A 33 -14.85 17.97 -8.01
C ASN A 33 -15.78 16.90 -8.61
N ASN A 34 -16.57 16.20 -7.80
CA ASN A 34 -17.43 15.09 -8.22
C ASN A 34 -16.66 13.97 -8.93
N PHE A 35 -15.39 13.72 -8.59
CA PHE A 35 -14.61 12.64 -9.21
C PHE A 35 -15.12 11.27 -8.76
N VAL A 36 -15.55 10.45 -9.71
CA VAL A 36 -16.20 9.16 -9.50
C VAL A 36 -15.21 8.02 -9.77
N PHE A 37 -14.23 7.88 -8.91
CA PHE A 37 -13.32 6.71 -8.90
C PHE A 37 -13.05 6.29 -7.45
N GLY A 38 -12.54 5.08 -7.25
CA GLY A 38 -12.22 4.59 -5.91
C GLY A 38 -13.46 4.13 -5.14
N GLY A 39 -14.21 3.27 -5.75
CA GLY A 39 -15.21 2.43 -5.12
C GLY A 39 -16.34 3.17 -4.43
N VAL A 40 -16.55 2.88 -3.15
CA VAL A 40 -17.65 3.46 -2.38
C VAL A 40 -17.56 4.98 -2.30
N THR A 41 -16.37 5.58 -2.24
CA THR A 41 -16.26 7.04 -2.26
C THR A 41 -16.63 7.63 -3.63
N GLY A 42 -16.46 6.88 -4.72
CA GLY A 42 -16.99 7.21 -6.04
C GLY A 42 -18.52 7.09 -6.11
N ALA A 43 -19.06 5.98 -5.58
CA ALA A 43 -20.49 5.79 -5.44
C ALA A 43 -21.14 6.87 -4.54
N ALA A 44 -20.43 7.32 -3.51
CA ALA A 44 -20.88 8.39 -2.64
C ALA A 44 -21.00 9.74 -3.37
N ALA A 45 -20.07 10.06 -4.26
CA ALA A 45 -20.17 11.25 -5.11
C ALA A 45 -21.39 11.18 -6.06
N LEU A 46 -21.65 10.00 -6.64
CA LEU A 46 -22.88 9.76 -7.43
C LEU A 46 -24.15 9.92 -6.59
N ALA A 47 -24.17 9.30 -5.40
CA ALA A 47 -25.35 9.35 -4.51
C ALA A 47 -25.64 10.77 -4.03
N ALA A 48 -24.62 11.55 -3.67
CA ALA A 48 -24.78 12.95 -3.26
C ALA A 48 -25.34 13.84 -4.37
N LYS A 49 -25.10 13.48 -5.64
CA LYS A 49 -25.68 14.20 -6.79
C LYS A 49 -27.13 13.83 -7.05
N LEU A 50 -27.53 12.59 -6.78
CA LEU A 50 -28.87 12.06 -7.08
C LEU A 50 -29.83 12.13 -5.89
N THR A 51 -29.30 12.28 -4.67
CA THR A 51 -30.08 12.24 -3.42
C THR A 51 -29.66 13.40 -2.50
N PRO A 52 -30.48 13.77 -1.49
CA PRO A 52 -30.10 14.78 -0.51
C PRO A 52 -29.12 14.26 0.58
N ILE A 53 -28.63 13.03 0.45
CA ILE A 53 -27.71 12.40 1.42
C ILE A 53 -26.30 12.91 1.13
N SER A 54 -25.52 13.25 2.18
CA SER A 54 -24.13 13.68 1.99
C SER A 54 -23.24 12.50 1.52
N ALA A 55 -22.19 12.81 0.77
CA ALA A 55 -21.24 11.80 0.33
C ALA A 55 -20.58 11.06 1.51
N SER A 56 -20.32 11.77 2.60
CA SER A 56 -19.73 11.21 3.82
C SER A 56 -20.67 10.21 4.51
N GLU A 57 -21.96 10.56 4.64
CA GLU A 57 -22.97 9.68 5.25
C GLU A 57 -23.20 8.42 4.42
N PHE A 58 -23.38 8.57 3.10
CA PHE A 58 -23.53 7.44 2.20
C PHE A 58 -22.32 6.49 2.26
N SER A 59 -21.11 7.05 2.20
CA SER A 59 -19.85 6.29 2.31
C SER A 59 -19.79 5.51 3.62
N ALA A 60 -20.16 6.11 4.75
CA ALA A 60 -20.15 5.45 6.06
C ALA A 60 -21.08 4.23 6.11
N VAL A 61 -22.32 4.37 5.61
CA VAL A 61 -23.30 3.27 5.59
C VAL A 61 -22.83 2.12 4.71
N VAL A 62 -22.40 2.42 3.48
CA VAL A 62 -21.98 1.36 2.53
C VAL A 62 -20.69 0.69 3.00
N ASN A 63 -19.74 1.44 3.54
CA ASN A 63 -18.51 0.87 4.11
C ASN A 63 -18.81 -0.09 5.27
N MET A 64 -19.80 0.20 6.10
CA MET A 64 -20.22 -0.69 7.19
C MET A 64 -20.81 -2.00 6.63
N LEU A 65 -21.62 -1.94 5.57
CA LEU A 65 -22.14 -3.13 4.91
C LEU A 65 -21.01 -3.97 4.27
N MET A 66 -20.05 -3.33 3.62
CA MET A 66 -18.90 -4.02 3.03
C MET A 66 -17.99 -4.66 4.08
N LEU A 67 -17.89 -4.07 5.27
CA LEU A 67 -17.17 -4.67 6.40
C LEU A 67 -17.79 -6.00 6.83
N LEU A 68 -19.11 -6.11 6.83
CA LEU A 68 -19.79 -7.37 7.13
C LEU A 68 -19.47 -8.47 6.09
N LEU A 69 -19.39 -8.11 4.81
CA LEU A 69 -18.93 -9.03 3.77
C LEU A 69 -17.47 -9.42 3.99
N GLY A 70 -16.59 -8.46 4.32
CA GLY A 70 -15.20 -8.72 4.66
C GLY A 70 -15.03 -9.71 5.81
N LEU A 71 -15.88 -9.61 6.85
CA LEU A 71 -15.86 -10.54 7.98
C LEU A 71 -16.16 -11.99 7.55
N ILE A 72 -17.12 -12.16 6.64
CA ILE A 72 -17.56 -13.49 6.16
C ILE A 72 -16.49 -14.13 5.28
N PHE A 73 -15.92 -13.39 4.32
CA PHE A 73 -15.06 -13.93 3.27
C PHE A 73 -13.56 -13.84 3.56
N LEU A 74 -13.11 -12.80 4.28
CA LEU A 74 -11.68 -12.53 4.53
C LEU A 74 -11.26 -12.87 5.97
N GLY A 75 -12.23 -13.05 6.87
CA GLY A 75 -12.00 -13.53 8.23
C GLY A 75 -11.87 -12.42 9.29
N LYS A 76 -11.72 -12.86 10.55
CA LYS A 76 -11.84 -11.96 11.73
C LYS A 76 -10.68 -10.98 11.88
N GLU A 77 -9.45 -11.38 11.56
CA GLU A 77 -8.27 -10.50 11.70
C GLU A 77 -8.35 -9.33 10.72
N PHE A 78 -8.70 -9.62 9.46
CA PHE A 78 -8.95 -8.60 8.46
C PHE A 78 -10.11 -7.68 8.86
N ALA A 79 -11.22 -8.25 9.34
CA ALA A 79 -12.40 -7.48 9.73
C ALA A 79 -12.12 -6.52 10.90
N LEU A 80 -11.26 -6.88 11.86
CA LEU A 80 -10.91 -6.01 12.98
C LEU A 80 -10.06 -4.82 12.52
N THR A 81 -9.04 -5.04 11.71
CA THR A 81 -8.17 -3.98 11.19
C THR A 81 -8.91 -3.06 10.22
N THR A 82 -9.69 -3.64 9.31
CA THR A 82 -10.53 -2.91 8.36
C THR A 82 -11.68 -2.20 9.06
N GLY A 83 -12.29 -2.82 10.09
CA GLY A 83 -13.34 -2.19 10.89
C GLY A 83 -12.85 -0.93 11.59
N TYR A 84 -11.67 -0.99 12.21
CA TYR A 84 -11.02 0.20 12.77
C TYR A 84 -10.81 1.28 11.70
N ALA A 85 -10.24 0.90 10.55
CA ALA A 85 -10.00 1.80 9.44
C ALA A 85 -11.29 2.47 8.93
N THR A 86 -12.34 1.68 8.72
CA THR A 86 -13.65 2.14 8.24
C THR A 86 -14.30 3.14 9.21
N VAL A 87 -14.28 2.83 10.50
CA VAL A 87 -14.86 3.71 11.53
C VAL A 87 -14.10 5.03 11.63
N VAL A 88 -12.77 4.97 11.65
CA VAL A 88 -11.94 6.19 11.73
C VAL A 88 -12.12 7.04 10.49
N LEU A 89 -12.09 6.45 9.27
CA LEU A 89 -12.32 7.18 8.02
C LEU A 89 -13.69 7.87 8.02
N SER A 90 -14.75 7.14 8.39
CA SER A 90 -16.09 7.71 8.43
C SER A 90 -16.20 8.85 9.42
N ALA A 91 -15.59 8.72 10.60
CA ALA A 91 -15.55 9.76 11.61
C ALA A 91 -14.76 10.99 11.13
N GLU A 92 -13.59 10.80 10.50
CA GLU A 92 -12.78 11.89 9.96
C GLU A 92 -13.51 12.64 8.83
N LEU A 93 -14.14 11.92 7.89
CA LEU A 93 -14.91 12.55 6.81
C LEU A 93 -16.09 13.38 7.38
N MET A 94 -16.87 12.85 8.32
CA MET A 94 -17.96 13.57 8.96
C MET A 94 -17.46 14.76 9.81
N LEU A 95 -16.29 14.63 10.44
CA LEU A 95 -15.67 15.71 11.18
C LEU A 95 -15.21 16.84 10.25
N LEU A 96 -14.57 16.51 9.15
CA LEU A 96 -14.12 17.46 8.12
C LEU A 96 -15.32 18.21 7.51
N GLU A 97 -16.41 17.49 7.21
CA GLU A 97 -17.65 18.08 6.66
C GLU A 97 -18.27 19.11 7.61
N LYS A 98 -18.20 18.86 8.93
CA LYS A 98 -18.69 19.82 9.94
C LYS A 98 -17.71 20.96 10.22
N ALA A 99 -16.41 20.69 10.23
CA ALA A 99 -15.38 21.66 10.59
C ALA A 99 -15.02 22.61 9.43
N CYS A 100 -15.05 22.13 8.22
CA CYS A 100 -14.65 22.85 7.00
C CYS A 100 -15.64 22.57 5.87
N PRO A 101 -16.89 23.04 5.92
CA PRO A 101 -17.87 22.77 4.88
C PRO A 101 -17.39 23.35 3.55
N LEU A 102 -17.19 22.46 2.56
CA LEU A 102 -16.74 22.81 1.20
C LEU A 102 -17.87 22.52 0.25
N ASN A 103 -18.34 23.57 -0.44
CA ASN A 103 -19.37 23.47 -1.48
C ASN A 103 -18.78 23.55 -2.90
N GLU A 104 -17.54 24.02 -3.02
CA GLU A 104 -16.84 24.25 -4.29
C GLU A 104 -15.41 23.70 -4.22
N PRO A 105 -14.79 23.39 -5.38
CA PRO A 105 -13.38 22.99 -5.46
C PRO A 105 -12.45 24.05 -4.84
N LEU A 106 -11.29 23.63 -4.34
CA LEU A 106 -10.30 24.52 -3.73
C LEU A 106 -9.59 25.40 -4.77
N SER A 107 -9.57 24.98 -6.02
CA SER A 107 -8.95 25.74 -7.12
C SER A 107 -9.76 25.63 -8.41
N ASP A 108 -9.56 26.61 -9.31
CA ASP A 108 -10.17 26.61 -10.65
C ASP A 108 -9.46 25.65 -11.63
N GLN A 109 -8.58 24.76 -11.13
CA GLN A 109 -7.80 23.85 -11.96
C GLN A 109 -8.09 22.39 -11.63
N PRO A 110 -9.11 21.76 -12.23
CA PRO A 110 -9.52 20.39 -11.91
C PRO A 110 -8.40 19.36 -12.09
N MET A 111 -7.49 19.59 -13.05
CA MET A 111 -6.36 18.69 -13.28
C MET A 111 -5.34 18.71 -12.11
N LEU A 112 -5.11 19.86 -11.51
CA LEU A 112 -4.26 19.97 -10.33
C LEU A 112 -4.88 19.24 -9.14
N GLU A 113 -6.17 19.44 -8.91
CA GLU A 113 -6.90 18.76 -7.83
C GLU A 113 -7.00 17.25 -8.06
N LEU A 114 -7.12 16.81 -9.31
CA LEU A 114 -7.10 15.39 -9.67
C LEU A 114 -5.80 14.70 -9.23
N ILE A 115 -4.65 15.37 -9.36
CA ILE A 115 -3.37 14.81 -8.92
C ILE A 115 -3.41 14.49 -7.42
N PHE A 116 -3.90 15.41 -6.58
CA PHE A 116 -4.02 15.17 -5.14
C PHE A 116 -5.12 14.16 -4.79
N ALA A 117 -6.25 14.22 -5.52
CA ALA A 117 -7.34 13.25 -5.38
C ALA A 117 -6.92 11.82 -5.73
N ILE A 118 -5.89 11.63 -6.54
CA ILE A 118 -5.30 10.34 -6.87
C ILE A 118 -4.20 9.97 -5.89
N ALA A 119 -3.19 10.85 -5.74
CA ALA A 119 -1.95 10.53 -5.04
C ALA A 119 -2.19 10.18 -3.57
N LEU A 120 -2.95 11.00 -2.84
CA LEU A 120 -3.21 10.78 -1.43
C LEU A 120 -3.97 9.46 -1.18
N PRO A 121 -5.11 9.18 -1.84
CA PRO A 121 -5.79 7.90 -1.66
C PRO A 121 -5.00 6.68 -2.17
N ALA A 122 -4.23 6.80 -3.25
CA ALA A 122 -3.45 5.68 -3.75
C ALA A 122 -2.35 5.25 -2.77
N ILE A 123 -1.60 6.20 -2.23
CA ILE A 123 -0.57 5.92 -1.21
C ILE A 123 -1.23 5.39 0.07
N ALA A 124 -2.35 5.98 0.49
CA ALA A 124 -3.11 5.52 1.64
C ALA A 124 -3.58 4.07 1.50
N SER A 125 -4.21 3.73 0.37
CA SER A 125 -4.64 2.34 0.08
C SER A 125 -3.45 1.37 0.09
N ALA A 126 -2.34 1.72 -0.54
CA ALA A 126 -1.14 0.89 -0.54
C ALA A 126 -0.57 0.67 0.87
N LEU A 127 -0.55 1.71 1.71
CA LEU A 127 -0.15 1.59 3.12
C LEU A 127 -1.06 0.62 3.89
N LEU A 128 -2.38 0.73 3.73
CA LEU A 128 -3.32 -0.15 4.40
C LEU A 128 -3.17 -1.62 3.92
N PHE A 129 -3.11 -1.83 2.62
CA PHE A 129 -2.92 -3.19 2.06
C PHE A 129 -1.60 -3.82 2.50
N SER A 130 -0.53 -3.04 2.65
CA SER A 130 0.77 -3.54 3.14
C SER A 130 0.74 -4.11 4.56
N VAL A 131 -0.24 -3.70 5.37
CA VAL A 131 -0.43 -4.18 6.74
C VAL A 131 -1.65 -5.10 6.89
N GLY A 132 -2.21 -5.57 5.78
CA GLY A 132 -3.36 -6.48 5.78
C GLY A 132 -4.66 -5.82 6.23
N ALA A 133 -4.83 -4.52 5.96
CA ALA A 133 -6.03 -3.76 6.22
C ALA A 133 -6.58 -3.15 4.93
N SER A 134 -7.82 -2.68 4.96
CA SER A 134 -8.48 -1.93 3.89
C SER A 134 -9.28 -0.78 4.52
N ILE A 135 -9.74 0.15 3.71
CA ILE A 135 -10.68 1.20 4.14
C ILE A 135 -12.15 0.73 4.14
N GLY A 136 -12.40 -0.51 3.80
CA GLY A 136 -13.75 -1.01 3.53
C GLY A 136 -14.13 -0.79 2.06
N GLY A 137 -15.44 -0.64 1.82
CA GLY A 137 -15.93 -0.35 0.49
C GLY A 137 -15.66 -1.42 -0.56
N THR A 138 -15.53 -1.01 -1.82
CA THR A 138 -15.23 -1.91 -2.93
C THR A 138 -13.84 -2.54 -2.85
N ASP A 139 -12.95 -2.00 -2.05
CA ASP A 139 -11.65 -2.61 -1.76
C ASP A 139 -11.83 -4.01 -1.16
N VAL A 140 -12.87 -4.21 -0.32
CA VAL A 140 -13.22 -5.54 0.22
C VAL A 140 -13.64 -6.48 -0.90
N ILE A 141 -14.44 -6.00 -1.87
CA ILE A 141 -14.84 -6.79 -3.03
C ILE A 141 -13.61 -7.16 -3.87
N ALA A 142 -12.72 -6.19 -4.11
CA ALA A 142 -11.49 -6.41 -4.87
C ALA A 142 -10.60 -7.48 -4.20
N LEU A 143 -10.43 -7.43 -2.89
CA LEU A 143 -9.69 -8.45 -2.12
C LEU A 143 -10.38 -9.84 -2.12
N ILE A 144 -11.71 -9.87 -2.12
CA ILE A 144 -12.45 -11.13 -2.28
C ILE A 144 -12.24 -11.68 -3.69
N VAL A 145 -12.35 -10.84 -4.72
CA VAL A 145 -12.11 -11.23 -6.11
C VAL A 145 -10.67 -11.74 -6.28
N GLU A 146 -9.68 -11.01 -5.79
CA GLU A 146 -8.27 -11.43 -5.82
C GLU A 146 -8.08 -12.79 -5.12
N LYS A 147 -8.66 -12.99 -3.94
CA LYS A 147 -8.54 -14.24 -3.18
C LYS A 147 -9.17 -15.45 -3.88
N TYR A 148 -10.27 -15.28 -4.61
CA TYR A 148 -11.04 -16.38 -5.22
C TYR A 148 -10.85 -16.49 -6.74
N THR A 149 -10.10 -15.60 -7.36
CA THR A 149 -9.76 -15.64 -8.78
C THR A 149 -8.26 -15.75 -8.98
N HIS A 150 -7.84 -15.99 -10.23
CA HIS A 150 -6.40 -16.01 -10.58
C HIS A 150 -5.82 -14.61 -10.87
N LEU A 151 -6.45 -13.56 -10.37
CA LEU A 151 -5.93 -12.20 -10.49
C LEU A 151 -4.78 -12.02 -9.48
N HIS A 152 -3.57 -11.86 -9.97
CA HIS A 152 -2.36 -11.73 -9.15
C HIS A 152 -2.08 -10.30 -8.67
N SER A 153 -2.93 -9.32 -9.04
CA SER A 153 -2.77 -7.91 -8.66
C SER A 153 -4.04 -7.38 -8.00
N ILE A 154 -3.90 -6.90 -6.77
CA ILE A 154 -4.95 -6.18 -6.05
C ILE A 154 -5.41 -4.95 -6.85
N ALA A 155 -4.48 -4.24 -7.50
CA ALA A 155 -4.79 -3.07 -8.30
C ALA A 155 -5.63 -3.39 -9.53
N ALA A 156 -5.41 -4.53 -10.19
CA ALA A 156 -6.25 -4.99 -11.30
C ALA A 156 -7.68 -5.31 -10.82
N ALA A 157 -7.82 -5.96 -9.66
CA ALA A 157 -9.12 -6.23 -9.06
C ALA A 157 -9.85 -4.92 -8.68
N LEU A 158 -9.14 -3.96 -8.09
CA LEU A 158 -9.66 -2.62 -7.79
C LEU A 158 -10.09 -1.88 -9.06
N PHE A 159 -9.27 -1.92 -10.11
CA PHE A 159 -9.61 -1.29 -11.38
C PHE A 159 -10.92 -1.84 -11.96
N LEU A 160 -11.08 -3.16 -12.00
CA LEU A 160 -12.29 -3.80 -12.52
C LEU A 160 -13.54 -3.47 -11.70
N THR A 161 -13.44 -3.50 -10.37
CA THR A 161 -14.58 -3.19 -9.50
C THR A 161 -14.98 -1.72 -9.56
N ASP A 162 -14.01 -0.81 -9.64
CA ASP A 162 -14.26 0.62 -9.66
C ASP A 162 -14.66 1.13 -11.06
N LEU A 163 -14.31 0.39 -12.13
CA LEU A 163 -14.69 0.73 -13.50
C LEU A 163 -16.20 0.82 -13.68
N VAL A 164 -16.95 -0.03 -12.99
CA VAL A 164 -18.42 0.00 -13.00
C VAL A 164 -18.94 1.36 -12.53
N MET A 165 -18.33 1.97 -11.52
CA MET A 165 -18.71 3.29 -11.00
C MET A 165 -18.37 4.41 -11.99
N VAL A 166 -17.24 4.31 -12.66
CA VAL A 166 -16.84 5.29 -13.69
C VAL A 166 -17.76 5.22 -14.90
N VAL A 167 -18.18 4.03 -15.32
CA VAL A 167 -19.19 3.88 -16.38
C VAL A 167 -20.52 4.49 -15.96
N ALA A 168 -20.95 4.29 -14.71
CA ALA A 168 -22.16 4.93 -14.20
C ALA A 168 -22.03 6.47 -14.17
N ALA A 169 -20.84 7.00 -13.90
CA ALA A 169 -20.59 8.44 -13.92
C ALA A 169 -20.85 9.09 -15.29
N CYS A 170 -20.62 8.36 -16.39
CA CYS A 170 -20.87 8.87 -17.75
C CYS A 170 -22.35 9.19 -18.02
N PHE A 171 -23.26 8.61 -17.23
CA PHE A 171 -24.71 8.85 -17.37
C PHE A 171 -25.24 9.93 -16.41
N VAL A 172 -24.49 10.30 -15.38
CA VAL A 172 -24.93 11.21 -14.32
C VAL A 172 -24.23 12.56 -14.38
N PHE A 173 -22.96 12.55 -14.75
CA PHE A 173 -22.13 13.75 -14.84
C PHE A 173 -21.82 14.13 -16.29
N ASP A 174 -21.28 15.35 -16.46
CA ASP A 174 -20.76 15.79 -17.74
C ASP A 174 -19.55 14.97 -18.21
N LEU A 175 -19.28 15.04 -19.52
CA LEU A 175 -18.19 14.28 -20.14
C LEU A 175 -16.81 14.59 -19.54
N HIS A 176 -16.57 15.85 -19.13
CA HIS A 176 -15.29 16.23 -18.53
C HIS A 176 -15.06 15.50 -17.20
N THR A 177 -16.05 15.50 -16.31
CA THR A 177 -16.01 14.79 -15.02
C THR A 177 -15.84 13.28 -15.20
N ALA A 178 -16.52 12.68 -16.18
CA ALA A 178 -16.38 11.28 -16.52
C ALA A 178 -14.97 10.93 -17.01
N LEU A 179 -14.39 11.75 -17.89
CA LEU A 179 -13.02 11.57 -18.38
C LEU A 179 -11.98 11.72 -17.26
N TYR A 180 -12.10 12.73 -16.42
CA TYR A 180 -11.24 12.86 -15.23
C TYR A 180 -11.36 11.67 -14.29
N SER A 181 -12.57 11.15 -14.11
CA SER A 181 -12.80 9.97 -13.28
C SER A 181 -12.14 8.71 -13.86
N PHE A 182 -12.18 8.53 -15.18
CA PHE A 182 -11.50 7.42 -15.85
C PHE A 182 -9.97 7.52 -15.76
N VAL A 183 -9.42 8.71 -15.99
CA VAL A 183 -7.98 8.97 -15.79
C VAL A 183 -7.60 8.73 -14.33
N GLY A 184 -8.42 9.24 -13.39
CA GLY A 184 -8.24 9.07 -11.98
C GLY A 184 -8.19 7.59 -11.55
N LEU A 185 -9.14 6.77 -12.05
CA LEU A 185 -9.17 5.34 -11.80
C LEU A 185 -7.90 4.65 -12.31
N THR A 186 -7.54 4.91 -13.56
CA THR A 186 -6.38 4.26 -14.19
C THR A 186 -5.08 4.60 -13.46
N VAL A 187 -4.83 5.88 -13.22
CA VAL A 187 -3.60 6.33 -12.56
C VAL A 187 -3.56 5.88 -11.10
N LYS A 188 -4.69 5.94 -10.36
CA LYS A 188 -4.78 5.44 -8.98
C LYS A 188 -4.40 3.96 -8.91
N SER A 189 -4.97 3.12 -9.77
CA SER A 189 -4.70 1.68 -9.77
C SER A 189 -3.23 1.37 -10.05
N LEU A 190 -2.65 2.00 -11.08
CA LEU A 190 -1.22 1.87 -11.39
C LEU A 190 -0.34 2.34 -10.23
N MET A 191 -0.71 3.44 -9.57
CA MET A 191 0.05 3.99 -8.45
C MET A 191 0.01 3.06 -7.23
N ILE A 192 -1.14 2.43 -6.94
CA ILE A 192 -1.25 1.43 -5.87
C ILE A 192 -0.30 0.26 -6.12
N ASP A 193 -0.28 -0.29 -7.33
CA ASP A 193 0.62 -1.39 -7.71
C ASP A 193 2.09 -1.01 -7.50
N VAL A 194 2.52 0.12 -8.08
CA VAL A 194 3.90 0.60 -7.96
C VAL A 194 4.30 0.82 -6.50
N VAL A 195 3.42 1.37 -5.67
CA VAL A 195 3.72 1.62 -4.26
C VAL A 195 3.79 0.30 -3.49
N LEU A 196 2.84 -0.62 -3.69
CA LEU A 196 2.84 -1.94 -3.05
C LEU A 196 4.07 -2.76 -3.43
N GLU A 197 4.42 -2.80 -4.71
CA GLU A 197 5.61 -3.48 -5.20
C GLU A 197 6.87 -2.93 -4.53
N ARG A 198 7.02 -1.60 -4.48
CA ARG A 198 8.16 -0.95 -3.81
C ARG A 198 8.22 -1.22 -2.31
N MET A 199 7.09 -1.37 -1.65
CA MET A 199 7.03 -1.71 -0.22
C MET A 199 7.42 -3.17 0.06
N LYS A 200 7.13 -4.07 -0.86
CA LYS A 200 7.50 -5.49 -0.78
C LYS A 200 8.93 -5.78 -1.24
N MET A 201 9.60 -4.83 -1.90
CA MET A 201 10.94 -5.03 -2.45
C MET A 201 11.94 -5.43 -1.37
N CYS A 202 12.58 -6.57 -1.59
CA CYS A 202 13.76 -7.04 -0.88
C CYS A 202 15.04 -6.76 -1.69
N LYS A 203 16.19 -6.97 -1.06
CA LYS A 203 17.50 -6.88 -1.68
C LYS A 203 18.17 -8.24 -1.68
N ALA A 204 18.39 -8.79 -2.86
CA ALA A 204 19.30 -9.91 -3.05
C ALA A 204 20.72 -9.33 -3.05
N ILE A 205 21.56 -9.83 -2.16
CA ILE A 205 22.88 -9.29 -1.89
C ILE A 205 23.92 -10.36 -2.18
N LEU A 206 24.89 -9.99 -2.98
CA LEU A 206 26.06 -10.80 -3.26
C LEU A 206 27.29 -10.05 -2.74
N ILE A 207 28.05 -10.70 -1.85
CA ILE A 207 29.24 -10.14 -1.24
C ILE A 207 30.43 -11.02 -1.57
N VAL A 208 31.51 -10.42 -2.07
CA VAL A 208 32.80 -11.08 -2.26
C VAL A 208 33.75 -10.55 -1.20
N CYS A 209 34.30 -11.43 -0.35
CA CYS A 209 35.15 -11.06 0.77
C CYS A 209 36.30 -12.03 0.96
N ASP A 210 37.32 -11.61 1.71
CA ASP A 210 38.46 -12.44 2.08
C ASP A 210 38.12 -13.34 3.28
N ASP A 211 37.29 -12.84 4.22
CA ASP A 211 36.80 -13.58 5.37
C ASP A 211 35.27 -13.53 5.44
N LYS A 212 34.66 -14.70 5.55
CA LYS A 212 33.19 -14.86 5.60
C LYS A 212 32.61 -14.70 7.01
N GLU A 213 33.40 -15.02 8.06
CA GLU A 213 32.88 -15.19 9.41
C GLU A 213 32.23 -13.92 9.97
N PRO A 214 32.85 -12.71 9.91
CA PRO A 214 32.23 -11.51 10.44
C PRO A 214 30.89 -11.18 9.78
N ILE A 215 30.82 -11.36 8.46
CA ILE A 215 29.63 -11.03 7.66
C ILE A 215 28.52 -12.06 7.92
N CYS A 216 28.84 -13.36 7.90
CA CYS A 216 27.87 -14.42 8.19
C CYS A 216 27.32 -14.30 9.61
N ASP A 217 28.17 -14.01 10.58
CA ASP A 217 27.79 -13.83 11.97
C ASP A 217 26.85 -12.64 12.14
N PHE A 218 27.15 -11.51 11.53
CA PHE A 218 26.27 -10.33 11.56
C PHE A 218 24.90 -10.64 10.94
N VAL A 219 24.87 -11.27 9.75
CA VAL A 219 23.62 -11.62 9.07
C VAL A 219 22.79 -12.61 9.90
N ASN A 220 23.42 -13.65 10.45
CA ASN A 220 22.72 -14.69 11.19
C ASN A 220 22.30 -14.27 12.60
N LYS A 221 23.17 -13.58 13.34
CA LYS A 221 22.96 -13.27 14.76
C LYS A 221 22.26 -11.93 14.98
N GLU A 222 22.67 -10.88 14.25
CA GLU A 222 22.10 -9.54 14.43
C GLU A 222 20.86 -9.31 13.57
N LEU A 223 20.90 -9.71 12.28
CA LEU A 223 19.76 -9.54 11.39
C LEU A 223 18.77 -10.70 11.44
N ASN A 224 19.15 -11.83 12.08
CA ASN A 224 18.34 -13.06 12.17
C ASN A 224 17.87 -13.54 10.78
N ARG A 225 18.79 -13.51 9.79
CA ARG A 225 18.57 -13.92 8.40
C ARG A 225 19.55 -15.01 8.00
N GLY A 226 19.15 -15.81 7.01
CA GLY A 226 20.02 -16.83 6.43
C GLY A 226 21.06 -16.24 5.47
N ALA A 227 22.27 -16.75 5.51
CA ALA A 227 23.31 -16.50 4.52
C ALA A 227 23.88 -17.80 4.00
N THR A 228 24.16 -17.87 2.69
CA THR A 228 24.84 -19.00 2.05
C THR A 228 26.16 -18.52 1.49
N TYR A 229 27.22 -19.28 1.64
CA TYR A 229 28.53 -18.94 1.10
C TYR A 229 29.12 -20.04 0.23
N THR A 230 29.95 -19.65 -0.71
CA THR A 230 30.71 -20.53 -1.59
C THR A 230 32.16 -20.05 -1.63
N PRO A 231 33.17 -20.95 -1.46
CA PRO A 231 34.55 -20.58 -1.67
C PRO A 231 34.81 -20.34 -3.17
N CYS A 232 35.63 -19.35 -3.48
CA CYS A 232 36.02 -19.00 -4.84
C CYS A 232 37.47 -18.50 -4.86
N ASN A 233 38.02 -18.29 -6.05
CA ASN A 233 39.31 -17.64 -6.25
C ASN A 233 39.16 -16.35 -7.01
N GLY A 234 39.90 -15.33 -6.63
CA GLY A 234 39.98 -14.08 -7.37
C GLY A 234 40.61 -14.30 -8.74
N ALA A 235 39.92 -13.94 -9.80
CA ALA A 235 40.38 -14.21 -11.18
C ALA A 235 41.71 -13.53 -11.50
N TYR A 236 42.03 -12.40 -10.89
CA TYR A 236 43.27 -11.67 -11.13
C TYR A 236 44.42 -12.11 -10.18
N THR A 237 44.12 -12.26 -8.89
CA THR A 237 45.15 -12.54 -7.86
C THR A 237 45.29 -14.03 -7.57
N ASN A 238 44.37 -14.85 -8.03
CA ASN A 238 44.22 -16.29 -7.71
C ASN A 238 44.19 -16.58 -6.20
N GLN A 239 43.88 -15.56 -5.38
CA GLN A 239 43.75 -15.72 -3.94
C GLN A 239 42.40 -16.30 -3.57
N PRO A 240 42.32 -17.14 -2.50
CA PRO A 240 41.08 -17.68 -2.00
C PRO A 240 40.18 -16.57 -1.44
N ARG A 241 38.91 -16.59 -1.79
CA ARG A 241 37.84 -15.68 -1.37
C ARG A 241 36.56 -16.42 -1.13
N TYR A 242 35.56 -15.72 -0.61
CA TYR A 242 34.23 -16.24 -0.40
C TYR A 242 33.19 -15.36 -1.11
N ILE A 243 32.23 -15.99 -1.76
CA ILE A 243 31.01 -15.36 -2.22
C ILE A 243 29.93 -15.67 -1.20
N ILE A 244 29.33 -14.65 -0.61
CA ILE A 244 28.19 -14.75 0.31
C ILE A 244 26.94 -14.26 -0.43
N TYR A 245 25.89 -15.08 -0.39
CA TYR A 245 24.58 -14.73 -0.90
C TYR A 245 23.57 -14.66 0.25
N THR A 246 22.82 -13.55 0.33
CA THR A 246 21.75 -13.38 1.30
C THR A 246 20.65 -12.48 0.72
N THR A 247 19.42 -12.64 1.21
CA THR A 247 18.31 -11.76 0.86
C THR A 247 17.83 -11.03 2.11
N LEU A 248 17.78 -9.72 2.03
CA LEU A 248 17.48 -8.83 3.15
C LEU A 248 16.41 -7.81 2.75
N THR A 249 15.70 -7.26 3.73
CA THR A 249 14.91 -6.05 3.53
C THR A 249 15.82 -4.87 3.23
N ARG A 250 15.28 -3.80 2.68
CA ARG A 250 16.05 -2.58 2.39
C ARG A 250 16.76 -2.02 3.63
N HIS A 251 16.11 -2.06 4.78
CA HIS A 251 16.68 -1.56 6.04
C HIS A 251 17.85 -2.45 6.51
N GLU A 252 17.66 -3.77 6.53
CA GLU A 252 18.70 -4.74 6.91
C GLU A 252 19.90 -4.66 5.96
N ALA A 253 19.66 -4.47 4.66
CA ALA A 253 20.73 -4.28 3.66
C ALA A 253 21.58 -3.03 3.95
N MET A 254 20.95 -1.95 4.38
CA MET A 254 21.68 -0.73 4.78
C MET A 254 22.48 -0.95 6.06
N GLN A 255 21.94 -1.67 7.05
CA GLN A 255 22.69 -2.03 8.28
C GLN A 255 23.91 -2.89 7.95
N LEU A 256 23.75 -3.90 7.08
CA LEU A 256 24.88 -4.74 6.64
C LEU A 256 25.95 -3.92 5.91
N ARG A 257 25.55 -2.99 5.04
CA ARG A 257 26.49 -2.09 4.35
C ARG A 257 27.27 -1.22 5.35
N GLU A 258 26.56 -0.67 6.34
CA GLU A 258 27.19 0.16 7.39
C GLU A 258 28.16 -0.63 8.24
N PHE A 259 27.79 -1.88 8.60
CA PHE A 259 28.66 -2.80 9.31
C PHE A 259 29.95 -3.12 8.54
N ILE A 260 29.86 -3.49 7.25
CA ILE A 260 31.02 -3.77 6.39
C ILE A 260 31.95 -2.55 6.32
N HIS A 261 31.38 -1.36 6.22
CA HIS A 261 32.17 -0.11 6.14
C HIS A 261 32.84 0.23 7.49
N LYS A 262 32.11 0.07 8.60
CA LYS A 262 32.59 0.39 9.95
C LYS A 262 33.71 -0.54 10.41
N GLU A 263 33.59 -1.82 10.12
CA GLU A 263 34.61 -2.84 10.47
C GLU A 263 35.75 -2.90 9.45
N HIS A 264 35.78 -1.97 8.47
CA HIS A 264 36.81 -1.91 7.42
C HIS A 264 37.07 -3.26 6.73
N LEU A 265 36.03 -4.06 6.53
CA LEU A 265 36.14 -5.39 5.90
C LEU A 265 36.50 -5.24 4.42
N ASN A 266 37.49 -6.01 3.96
CA ASN A 266 37.83 -6.09 2.53
C ASN A 266 36.78 -6.88 1.78
N ALA A 267 35.66 -6.25 1.47
CA ALA A 267 34.49 -6.87 0.87
C ALA A 267 33.91 -5.99 -0.25
N PHE A 268 33.53 -6.63 -1.34
CA PHE A 268 32.76 -6.02 -2.42
C PHE A 268 31.32 -6.47 -2.32
N MET A 269 30.37 -5.54 -2.23
CA MET A 269 28.96 -5.82 -2.05
C MET A 269 28.15 -5.33 -3.25
N SER A 270 27.41 -6.21 -3.90
CA SER A 270 26.43 -5.90 -4.94
C SER A 270 25.01 -6.13 -4.43
N MET A 271 24.14 -5.16 -4.66
CA MET A 271 22.73 -5.21 -4.24
C MET A 271 21.81 -5.18 -5.45
N LEU A 272 20.99 -6.20 -5.62
CA LEU A 272 19.95 -6.28 -6.64
C LEU A 272 18.58 -6.13 -5.97
N SER A 273 17.68 -5.38 -6.59
CA SER A 273 16.30 -5.33 -6.12
C SER A 273 15.55 -6.57 -6.61
N THR A 274 14.82 -7.22 -5.71
CA THR A 274 13.93 -8.33 -6.06
C THR A 274 12.57 -8.08 -5.44
N THR A 275 11.52 -8.34 -6.20
CA THR A 275 10.12 -8.17 -5.79
C THR A 275 9.54 -9.46 -5.24
N GLU A 276 10.07 -10.61 -5.69
CA GLU A 276 9.57 -11.92 -5.30
C GLU A 276 10.66 -12.71 -4.58
N VAL A 277 10.40 -13.02 -3.32
CA VAL A 277 11.24 -13.88 -2.49
C VAL A 277 10.35 -14.91 -1.83
N PHE A 278 10.49 -16.16 -2.24
CA PHE A 278 9.76 -17.27 -1.62
C PHE A 278 10.70 -18.04 -0.68
N GLY A 279 10.23 -18.32 0.54
CA GLY A 279 10.98 -19.12 1.48
C GLY A 279 10.81 -18.73 2.93
N LYS A 280 11.27 -19.59 3.81
CA LYS A 280 11.12 -19.45 5.27
C LYS A 280 11.70 -18.11 5.75
N GLY A 281 10.85 -17.28 6.33
CA GLY A 281 11.20 -15.93 6.80
C GLY A 281 10.77 -14.78 5.89
N PHE A 282 10.22 -15.07 4.70
CA PHE A 282 9.68 -14.12 3.74
C PHE A 282 8.21 -14.38 3.36
N ASP A 283 7.62 -15.47 3.86
CA ASP A 283 6.24 -15.90 3.55
C ASP A 283 5.12 -14.95 4.06
N ASN A 284 5.49 -13.82 4.67
CA ASN A 284 4.60 -12.78 5.19
C ASN A 284 4.95 -11.38 4.64
N ALA A 285 5.58 -11.29 3.50
CA ALA A 285 5.87 -10.01 2.85
C ALA A 285 4.89 -9.73 1.71
#